data_84dd01b2ca16388e88932dfb2bd67a0e
#
_entry.id   84dd01b2ca16388e88932dfb2bd67a0e
#
_cell.length_a   1.000
_cell.length_b   1.000
_cell.length_c   1.000
_cell.angle_alpha   90.00
_cell.angle_beta   90.00
_cell.angle_gamma   90.00
#
_symmetry.space_group_name_H-M   'P 1'
#
loop_
_entity.id
_entity.type
_entity.pdbx_description
1 polymer ?
#
loop_
_entity_poly.entity_id
_entity_poly.type
_entity_poly.pdbx_seq_one_letter_code
_entity_poly.pdbx_strand_id
1 'polypeptide(L)'
;VKLLWQASDNVTVKLGAQLFDESVNGQAQKGIYDPTPGARRLAQDSRSAYELTSEMYSATVEWDLPAFTVKSITSYQSDDIRVLRDNDRHDPTTLPPFFLLQSYFDPETNDQTTTTQEFNLISSEPAFGKLDWVAGVFYLDTEVDIAITERLDFGFDGTFDPFTVEDIVTLSLIHI
;
A
#
# COMPACT_ATOMS: atom_id res chain seq x y z
N VAL A 1 2.24 -17.10 8.33
CA VAL A 1 2.99 -18.12 9.10
C VAL A 1 3.74 -17.46 10.22
N LYS A 2 3.83 -18.10 11.39
CA LYS A 2 4.62 -17.60 12.54
C LYS A 2 5.42 -18.77 13.13
N LEU A 3 6.68 -18.51 13.44
CA LEU A 3 7.59 -19.44 14.10
C LEU A 3 8.14 -18.78 15.36
N LEU A 4 8.13 -19.52 16.46
CA LEU A 4 8.80 -19.17 17.71
C LEU A 4 9.90 -20.18 17.96
N TRP A 5 11.12 -19.69 18.18
CA TRP A 5 12.29 -20.51 18.46
C TRP A 5 13.01 -20.01 19.72
N GLN A 6 13.12 -20.87 20.70
CA GLN A 6 13.93 -20.65 21.88
C GLN A 6 15.36 -21.11 21.57
N ALA A 7 16.22 -20.16 21.17
CA ALA A 7 17.58 -20.48 20.73
C ALA A 7 18.49 -20.85 21.93
N SER A 8 18.21 -20.28 23.10
CA SER A 8 18.84 -20.61 24.39
C SER A 8 17.89 -20.21 25.53
N ASP A 9 18.29 -20.43 26.77
CA ASP A 9 17.48 -20.09 27.96
C ASP A 9 17.16 -18.57 28.02
N ASN A 10 17.99 -17.74 27.39
CA ASN A 10 17.88 -16.28 27.43
C ASN A 10 17.74 -15.65 26.03
N VAL A 11 17.59 -16.43 24.96
CA VAL A 11 17.40 -15.91 23.60
C VAL A 11 16.18 -16.50 22.95
N THR A 12 15.24 -15.64 22.57
CA THR A 12 14.03 -16.00 21.86
C THR A 12 14.00 -15.32 20.48
N VAL A 13 13.69 -16.09 19.45
CA VAL A 13 13.52 -15.61 18.08
C VAL A 13 12.09 -15.87 17.62
N LYS A 14 11.46 -14.83 17.10
CA LYS A 14 10.12 -14.90 16.47
C LYS A 14 10.26 -14.52 15.01
N LEU A 15 9.81 -15.38 14.10
CA LEU A 15 9.76 -15.12 12.68
C LEU A 15 8.31 -15.08 12.23
N GLY A 16 7.98 -14.11 11.38
CA GLY A 16 6.67 -13.95 10.78
C GLY A 16 6.77 -13.81 9.26
N ALA A 17 5.81 -14.43 8.55
CA ALA A 17 5.57 -14.18 7.14
C ALA A 17 4.06 -14.11 6.92
N GLN A 18 3.62 -13.08 6.21
CA GLN A 18 2.25 -12.87 5.78
C GLN A 18 2.25 -12.58 4.30
N LEU A 19 1.39 -13.32 3.58
CA LEU A 19 1.12 -13.11 2.17
C LEU A 19 -0.36 -12.78 2.06
N PHE A 20 -0.68 -11.80 1.26
CA PHE A 20 -2.04 -11.32 1.07
C PHE A 20 -2.26 -10.98 -0.40
N ASP A 21 -3.32 -11.53 -0.97
CA ASP A 21 -3.78 -11.20 -2.33
C ASP A 21 -5.24 -10.77 -2.25
N GLU A 22 -5.55 -9.65 -2.87
CA GLU A 22 -6.90 -9.13 -3.00
C GLU A 22 -7.16 -8.75 -4.45
N SER A 23 -8.32 -9.15 -4.97
CA SER A 23 -8.82 -8.70 -6.27
C SER A 23 -10.30 -8.41 -6.13
N VAL A 24 -10.66 -7.14 -6.29
CA VAL A 24 -12.03 -6.67 -6.15
C VAL A 24 -12.41 -5.76 -7.31
N ASN A 25 -13.71 -5.58 -7.52
CA ASN A 25 -14.18 -4.50 -8.38
C ASN A 25 -13.75 -3.18 -7.74
N GLY A 26 -13.00 -2.37 -8.50
CA GLY A 26 -12.44 -1.12 -8.02
C GLY A 26 -13.51 -0.11 -7.56
N GLN A 27 -13.05 1.08 -7.23
CA GLN A 27 -13.92 2.15 -6.76
C GLN A 27 -14.91 2.57 -7.85
N ALA A 28 -16.17 2.19 -7.69
CA ALA A 28 -17.25 2.69 -8.50
C ALA A 28 -17.67 4.08 -7.99
N GLN A 29 -17.51 5.10 -8.81
CA GLN A 29 -17.86 6.49 -8.46
C GLN A 29 -18.93 6.99 -9.40
N LYS A 30 -20.01 7.54 -8.83
CA LYS A 30 -21.10 8.13 -9.62
C LYS A 30 -20.74 9.55 -10.02
N GLY A 31 -20.74 9.83 -11.32
CA GLY A 31 -20.59 11.18 -11.84
C GLY A 31 -21.73 12.09 -11.42
N ILE A 32 -21.47 13.40 -11.27
CA ILE A 32 -22.48 14.39 -10.85
C ILE A 32 -23.63 14.52 -11.86
N TYR A 33 -23.36 14.20 -13.14
CA TYR A 33 -24.33 14.27 -14.23
C TYR A 33 -24.89 12.90 -14.61
N ASP A 34 -24.51 11.83 -13.91
CA ASP A 34 -25.03 10.48 -14.18
C ASP A 34 -26.54 10.42 -13.95
N PRO A 35 -27.36 10.21 -15.01
CA PRO A 35 -28.80 10.24 -14.92
C PRO A 35 -29.41 8.97 -14.33
N THR A 36 -28.60 7.95 -14.06
CA THR A 36 -29.07 6.65 -13.59
C THR A 36 -29.77 6.79 -12.23
N PRO A 37 -31.01 6.35 -12.09
CA PRO A 37 -31.72 6.52 -10.84
C PRO A 37 -31.20 5.59 -9.75
N GLY A 38 -31.02 6.14 -8.56
CA GLY A 38 -30.58 5.42 -7.36
C GLY A 38 -29.11 5.59 -7.04
N ALA A 39 -28.80 5.71 -5.75
CA ALA A 39 -27.45 6.02 -5.26
C ALA A 39 -26.40 4.91 -5.48
N ARG A 40 -26.84 3.69 -5.81
CA ARG A 40 -25.96 2.52 -6.01
C ARG A 40 -25.95 2.02 -7.47
N ARG A 41 -26.47 2.81 -8.39
CA ARG A 41 -26.46 2.51 -9.84
C ARG A 41 -25.61 3.55 -10.54
N LEU A 42 -24.81 3.10 -11.47
CA LEU A 42 -23.84 3.90 -12.20
C LEU A 42 -24.02 3.66 -13.69
N ALA A 43 -23.79 4.69 -14.49
CA ALA A 43 -23.56 4.60 -15.90
C ALA A 43 -22.06 4.87 -16.15
N GLN A 44 -21.28 3.81 -16.21
CA GLN A 44 -19.85 3.83 -16.52
C GLN A 44 -19.61 2.91 -17.71
N ASP A 45 -18.75 3.30 -18.63
CA ASP A 45 -18.39 2.53 -19.81
C ASP A 45 -17.08 1.75 -19.64
N SER A 46 -16.27 2.13 -18.66
CA SER A 46 -15.01 1.47 -18.35
C SER A 46 -15.09 0.59 -17.10
N ARG A 47 -14.35 -0.50 -17.13
CA ARG A 47 -14.25 -1.41 -15.99
C ARG A 47 -13.40 -0.78 -14.87
N SER A 48 -13.89 -0.88 -13.65
CA SER A 48 -13.09 -0.60 -12.47
C SER A 48 -12.56 -1.92 -11.88
N ALA A 49 -11.30 -1.93 -11.44
CA ALA A 49 -10.67 -3.05 -10.75
C ALA A 49 -9.64 -2.53 -9.74
N TYR A 50 -9.44 -3.28 -8.68
CA TYR A 50 -8.39 -3.07 -7.71
C TYR A 50 -7.77 -4.42 -7.39
N GLU A 51 -6.45 -4.49 -7.51
CA GLU A 51 -5.66 -5.68 -7.20
C GLU A 51 -4.54 -5.26 -6.26
N LEU A 52 -4.33 -6.04 -5.21
CA LEU A 52 -3.26 -5.86 -4.23
C LEU A 52 -2.60 -7.20 -3.97
N THR A 53 -1.29 -7.26 -4.18
CA THR A 53 -0.44 -8.33 -3.67
C THR A 53 0.47 -7.73 -2.61
N SER A 54 0.47 -8.30 -1.41
CA SER A 54 1.27 -7.82 -0.28
C SER A 54 2.04 -8.97 0.35
N GLU A 55 3.33 -8.76 0.54
CA GLU A 55 4.22 -9.67 1.23
C GLU A 55 4.86 -8.96 2.42
N MET A 56 4.75 -9.55 3.60
CA MET A 56 5.39 -9.03 4.81
C MET A 56 6.20 -10.11 5.51
N TYR A 57 7.42 -9.80 5.84
CA TYR A 57 8.33 -10.63 6.60
C TYR A 57 8.78 -9.88 7.84
N SER A 58 8.87 -10.58 8.96
CA SER A 58 9.35 -9.99 10.20
C SER A 58 10.22 -10.94 11.00
N ALA A 59 11.20 -10.39 11.69
CA ALA A 59 12.04 -11.09 12.64
C ALA A 59 12.13 -10.27 13.92
N THR A 60 11.88 -10.92 15.06
CA THR A 60 12.11 -10.35 16.38
C THR A 60 13.09 -11.23 17.12
N VAL A 61 14.15 -10.62 17.67
CA VAL A 61 15.10 -11.28 18.55
C VAL A 61 15.02 -10.60 19.90
N GLU A 62 14.77 -11.38 20.94
CA GLU A 62 14.77 -10.94 22.34
C GLU A 62 15.90 -11.67 23.05
N TRP A 63 16.79 -10.90 23.66
CA TRP A 63 17.92 -11.40 24.44
C TRP A 63 17.88 -10.85 25.86
N ASP A 64 17.56 -11.72 26.80
CA ASP A 64 17.47 -11.39 28.20
C ASP A 64 18.85 -11.42 28.86
N LEU A 65 19.28 -10.25 29.34
CA LEU A 65 20.50 -10.05 30.11
C LEU A 65 20.12 -9.73 31.58
N PRO A 66 21.02 -9.92 32.52
CA PRO A 66 20.69 -9.70 33.94
C PRO A 66 20.15 -8.30 34.29
N ALA A 67 20.60 -7.27 33.56
CA ALA A 67 20.23 -5.89 33.84
C ALA A 67 19.17 -5.31 32.87
N PHE A 68 19.06 -5.86 31.69
CA PHE A 68 18.13 -5.39 30.66
C PHE A 68 17.90 -6.45 29.58
N THR A 69 16.78 -6.35 28.86
CA THR A 69 16.51 -7.13 27.66
C THR A 69 16.86 -6.28 26.44
N VAL A 70 17.61 -6.87 25.50
CA VAL A 70 17.80 -6.32 24.14
C VAL A 70 16.73 -6.89 23.25
N LYS A 71 15.99 -6.03 22.58
CA LYS A 71 14.99 -6.44 21.60
C LYS A 71 15.29 -5.80 20.25
N SER A 72 15.48 -6.63 19.23
CA SER A 72 15.62 -6.22 17.83
C SER A 72 14.38 -6.65 17.04
N ILE A 73 13.79 -5.73 16.30
CA ILE A 73 12.65 -6.00 15.42
C ILE A 73 13.01 -5.51 14.02
N THR A 74 13.00 -6.42 13.08
CA THR A 74 13.21 -6.13 11.65
C THR A 74 11.94 -6.49 10.90
N SER A 75 11.48 -5.62 10.01
CA SER A 75 10.42 -5.99 9.06
C SER A 75 10.74 -5.51 7.65
N TYR A 76 10.21 -6.23 6.70
CA TYR A 76 10.19 -5.90 5.29
C TYR A 76 8.78 -6.13 4.76
N GLN A 77 8.25 -5.18 4.01
CA GLN A 77 6.98 -5.26 3.33
C GLN A 77 7.15 -4.84 1.88
N SER A 78 6.51 -5.57 0.98
CA SER A 78 6.39 -5.23 -0.43
C SER A 78 4.92 -5.30 -0.83
N ASP A 79 4.42 -4.22 -1.41
CA ASP A 79 3.05 -4.10 -1.90
C ASP A 79 3.10 -3.79 -3.40
N ASP A 80 2.38 -4.57 -4.21
CA ASP A 80 2.09 -4.32 -5.62
C ASP A 80 0.60 -4.02 -5.74
N ILE A 81 0.26 -2.79 -6.11
CA ILE A 81 -1.11 -2.31 -6.21
C ILE A 81 -1.39 -1.94 -7.66
N ARG A 82 -2.49 -2.47 -8.21
CA ARG A 82 -2.99 -2.13 -9.53
C ARG A 82 -4.40 -1.60 -9.43
N VAL A 83 -4.61 -0.42 -9.99
CA VAL A 83 -5.90 0.25 -9.97
C VAL A 83 -6.33 0.58 -11.39
N LEU A 84 -7.45 0.00 -11.81
CA LEU A 84 -8.15 0.38 -13.04
C LEU A 84 -9.40 1.15 -12.63
N ARG A 85 -9.59 2.33 -13.21
CA ARG A 85 -10.76 3.16 -12.91
C ARG A 85 -11.22 3.93 -14.12
N ASP A 86 -12.53 4.06 -14.23
CA ASP A 86 -13.20 4.99 -15.10
C ASP A 86 -12.94 6.41 -14.57
N ASN A 87 -12.20 7.22 -15.33
CA ASN A 87 -11.76 8.53 -14.89
C ASN A 87 -12.83 9.60 -15.08
N ASP A 88 -13.56 9.56 -16.19
CA ASP A 88 -14.62 10.52 -16.49
C ASP A 88 -15.94 10.19 -15.79
N ARG A 89 -16.11 8.94 -15.33
CA ARG A 89 -17.27 8.45 -14.56
C ARG A 89 -18.58 8.56 -15.32
N HIS A 90 -18.53 8.38 -16.63
CA HIS A 90 -19.65 8.54 -17.53
C HIS A 90 -19.73 7.40 -18.53
N ASP A 91 -20.95 7.20 -19.03
CA ASP A 91 -21.23 6.42 -20.23
C ASP A 91 -21.64 7.41 -21.34
N PRO A 92 -20.90 7.51 -22.44
CA PRO A 92 -21.15 8.48 -23.52
C PRO A 92 -22.53 8.33 -24.15
N THR A 93 -23.16 7.16 -23.99
CA THR A 93 -24.52 6.94 -24.48
C THR A 93 -25.57 7.67 -23.64
N THR A 94 -25.23 8.11 -22.45
CA THR A 94 -26.15 8.75 -21.49
C THR A 94 -26.07 10.27 -21.47
N LEU A 95 -25.02 10.86 -22.05
CA LEU A 95 -24.80 12.31 -22.07
C LEU A 95 -24.55 12.84 -23.49
N PRO A 96 -24.81 14.14 -23.76
CA PRO A 96 -24.53 14.73 -25.06
C PRO A 96 -23.04 14.66 -25.39
N PRO A 97 -22.66 14.21 -26.61
CA PRO A 97 -21.29 13.87 -26.98
C PRO A 97 -20.30 15.05 -26.99
N PHE A 98 -20.77 16.29 -26.95
CA PHE A 98 -19.90 17.47 -26.95
C PHE A 98 -19.41 17.89 -25.56
N PHE A 99 -19.78 17.16 -24.50
CA PHE A 99 -19.31 17.45 -23.14
C PHE A 99 -18.26 16.50 -22.61
N LEU A 100 -17.92 15.45 -23.36
CA LEU A 100 -17.23 14.31 -22.76
C LEU A 100 -16.02 13.91 -23.60
N LEU A 101 -14.88 14.34 -23.14
CA LEU A 101 -13.66 13.63 -23.38
C LEU A 101 -13.76 12.29 -22.63
N GLN A 102 -13.83 11.19 -23.36
CA GLN A 102 -13.77 9.87 -22.73
C GLN A 102 -12.34 9.63 -22.23
N SER A 103 -12.22 9.28 -20.98
CA SER A 103 -10.93 8.94 -20.42
C SER A 103 -11.02 7.78 -19.42
N TYR A 104 -10.06 6.88 -19.52
CA TYR A 104 -9.83 5.89 -18.48
C TYR A 104 -8.34 5.84 -18.14
N PHE A 105 -8.03 5.47 -16.93
CA PHE A 105 -6.66 5.13 -16.58
C PHE A 105 -6.39 3.67 -16.97
N ASP A 106 -5.30 3.43 -17.70
CA ASP A 106 -4.65 2.12 -17.69
C ASP A 106 -4.31 1.77 -16.24
N PRO A 107 -4.09 0.50 -15.92
CA PRO A 107 -3.80 0.16 -14.54
C PRO A 107 -2.71 1.06 -13.98
N GLU A 108 -3.11 1.94 -13.06
CA GLU A 108 -2.17 2.64 -12.21
C GLU A 108 -1.45 1.57 -11.40
N THR A 109 -0.14 1.52 -11.52
CA THR A 109 0.69 0.64 -10.71
C THR A 109 1.33 1.47 -9.60
N ASN A 110 1.32 0.92 -8.40
CA ASN A 110 1.97 1.51 -7.25
C ASN A 110 2.72 0.38 -6.55
N ASP A 111 4.03 0.36 -6.76
CA ASP A 111 4.93 -0.60 -6.15
C ASP A 111 5.58 0.07 -4.96
N GLN A 112 5.34 -0.48 -3.78
CA GLN A 112 5.88 0.07 -2.54
C GLN A 112 6.70 -0.97 -1.80
N THR A 113 7.89 -0.59 -1.38
CA THR A 113 8.70 -1.37 -0.43
C THR A 113 8.94 -0.58 0.84
N THR A 114 8.86 -1.25 1.97
CA THR A 114 9.11 -0.65 3.28
C THR A 114 9.99 -1.56 4.12
N THR A 115 11.10 -1.02 4.61
CA THR A 115 11.99 -1.70 5.54
C THR A 115 12.00 -0.95 6.87
N THR A 116 11.84 -1.68 7.97
CA THR A 116 11.96 -1.11 9.31
C THR A 116 12.96 -1.87 10.15
N GLN A 117 13.66 -1.15 11.00
CA GLN A 117 14.53 -1.71 12.02
C GLN A 117 14.35 -0.97 13.34
N GLU A 118 14.09 -1.72 14.39
CA GLU A 118 13.92 -1.20 15.74
C GLU A 118 14.86 -1.94 16.69
N PHE A 119 15.54 -1.18 17.56
CA PHE A 119 16.31 -1.72 18.66
C PHE A 119 15.84 -1.09 19.95
N ASN A 120 15.48 -1.92 20.92
CA ASN A 120 15.05 -1.50 22.23
C ASN A 120 15.94 -2.14 23.32
N LEU A 121 16.25 -1.34 24.32
CA LEU A 121 16.80 -1.76 25.61
C LEU A 121 15.72 -1.56 26.66
N ILE A 122 15.33 -2.62 27.34
CA ILE A 122 14.23 -2.63 28.30
C ILE A 122 14.80 -3.06 29.65
N SER A 123 14.63 -2.24 30.69
CA SER A 123 15.13 -2.58 32.02
C SER A 123 14.53 -3.89 32.54
N SER A 124 15.35 -4.80 33.06
CA SER A 124 14.89 -6.02 33.72
C SER A 124 14.51 -5.78 35.16
N GLU A 125 15.13 -4.76 35.78
CA GLU A 125 14.87 -4.33 37.15
C GLU A 125 14.81 -2.79 37.21
N PRO A 126 14.01 -2.23 38.13
CA PRO A 126 13.93 -0.79 38.29
C PRO A 126 15.29 -0.16 38.64
N ALA A 127 15.77 0.79 37.84
CA ALA A 127 16.94 1.57 38.15
C ALA A 127 16.72 2.32 39.45
N PHE A 128 17.71 2.27 40.35
CA PHE A 128 17.64 2.84 41.71
C PHE A 128 16.43 2.32 42.52
N GLY A 129 15.91 1.13 42.18
CA GLY A 129 14.75 0.53 42.86
C GLY A 129 13.40 1.23 42.62
N LYS A 130 13.31 2.14 41.67
CA LYS A 130 12.12 2.98 41.45
C LYS A 130 11.76 3.28 40.01
N LEU A 131 12.68 3.11 39.04
CA LEU A 131 12.51 3.57 37.67
C LEU A 131 12.65 2.41 36.69
N ASP A 132 11.54 2.00 36.07
CA ASP A 132 11.56 1.16 34.88
C ASP A 132 11.80 2.07 33.67
N TRP A 133 12.67 1.64 32.75
CA TRP A 133 13.02 2.44 31.58
C TRP A 133 13.06 1.59 30.32
N VAL A 134 12.78 2.25 29.21
CA VAL A 134 12.97 1.75 27.85
C VAL A 134 13.72 2.81 27.07
N ALA A 135 14.73 2.40 26.32
CA ALA A 135 15.46 3.24 25.38
C ALA A 135 15.56 2.51 24.04
N GLY A 136 15.36 3.22 22.94
CA GLY A 136 15.40 2.57 21.65
C GLY A 136 15.73 3.53 20.52
N VAL A 137 16.04 2.94 19.36
CA VAL A 137 16.20 3.61 18.08
C VAL A 137 15.33 2.92 17.04
N PHE A 138 14.77 3.70 16.12
CA PHE A 138 13.93 3.23 15.05
C PHE A 138 14.43 3.77 13.72
N TYR A 139 14.46 2.91 12.71
CA TYR A 139 14.77 3.24 11.32
C TYR A 139 13.61 2.82 10.44
N LEU A 140 13.22 3.66 9.51
CA LEU A 140 12.22 3.42 8.48
C LEU A 140 12.78 3.87 7.14
N ASP A 141 12.66 3.01 6.15
CA ASP A 141 12.94 3.30 4.75
C ASP A 141 11.74 2.85 3.91
N THR A 142 11.22 3.75 3.09
CA THR A 142 10.09 3.47 2.20
C THR A 142 10.39 4.00 0.82
N GLU A 143 10.31 3.13 -0.16
CA GLU A 143 10.40 3.46 -1.58
C GLU A 143 9.04 3.22 -2.23
N VAL A 144 8.59 4.16 -3.04
CA VAL A 144 7.29 4.11 -3.73
C VAL A 144 7.50 4.49 -5.19
N ASP A 145 7.15 3.57 -6.09
CA ASP A 145 7.14 3.79 -7.53
C ASP A 145 5.70 3.78 -8.02
N ILE A 146 5.26 4.90 -8.61
CA ILE A 146 3.91 5.05 -9.14
C ILE A 146 4.00 5.31 -10.64
N ALA A 147 3.32 4.50 -11.43
CA ALA A 147 3.13 4.73 -12.85
C ALA A 147 1.63 4.90 -13.16
N ILE A 148 1.29 6.01 -13.80
CA ILE A 148 -0.08 6.34 -14.19
C ILE A 148 -0.10 6.59 -15.69
N THR A 149 -0.95 5.86 -16.42
CA THR A 149 -1.20 6.09 -17.84
C THR A 149 -2.67 6.42 -18.05
N GLU A 150 -2.95 7.63 -18.51
CA GLU A 150 -4.30 8.04 -18.90
C GLU A 150 -4.48 7.86 -20.40
N ARG A 151 -5.59 7.27 -20.80
CA ARG A 151 -6.01 7.14 -22.22
C ARG A 151 -7.22 7.99 -22.49
N LEU A 152 -7.16 8.73 -23.57
CA LEU A 152 -8.19 9.69 -23.96
C LEU A 152 -8.74 9.31 -25.33
N ASP A 153 -10.08 9.37 -25.50
CA ASP A 153 -10.73 9.30 -26.80
C ASP A 153 -11.06 10.72 -27.27
N PHE A 154 -10.20 11.26 -28.13
CA PHE A 154 -10.41 12.56 -28.76
C PHE A 154 -11.35 12.52 -29.96
N GLY A 155 -11.55 11.34 -30.53
CA GLY A 155 -12.39 11.13 -31.72
C GLY A 155 -13.84 10.89 -31.39
N PHE A 156 -14.19 10.58 -30.16
CA PHE A 156 -15.52 10.14 -29.72
C PHE A 156 -16.05 8.94 -30.54
N ASP A 157 -15.12 8.11 -31.02
CA ASP A 157 -15.42 6.95 -31.84
C ASP A 157 -15.25 5.62 -31.09
N GLY A 158 -14.92 5.69 -29.81
CA GLY A 158 -14.63 4.53 -28.97
C GLY A 158 -13.21 3.99 -29.15
N THR A 159 -12.37 4.72 -29.91
CA THR A 159 -10.96 4.36 -30.09
C THR A 159 -10.12 5.27 -29.20
N PHE A 160 -9.51 4.71 -28.19
CA PHE A 160 -8.67 5.46 -27.26
C PHE A 160 -7.29 5.69 -27.88
N ASP A 161 -7.02 6.94 -28.24
CA ASP A 161 -5.70 7.35 -28.71
C ASP A 161 -4.70 7.28 -27.52
N PRO A 162 -3.51 6.71 -27.74
CA PRO A 162 -2.50 6.64 -26.68
C PRO A 162 -1.90 8.03 -26.45
N PHE A 163 -2.56 8.84 -25.65
CA PHE A 163 -1.95 10.00 -25.06
C PHE A 163 -1.35 9.57 -23.74
N THR A 164 -0.09 9.16 -23.79
CA THR A 164 0.62 8.70 -22.62
C THR A 164 1.23 9.89 -21.90
N VAL A 165 0.71 10.25 -20.74
CA VAL A 165 1.44 11.05 -19.76
C VAL A 165 2.03 10.07 -18.76
N GLU A 166 3.28 9.70 -18.97
CA GLU A 166 4.04 8.94 -17.98
C GLU A 166 4.67 9.93 -16.99
N ASP A 167 4.07 10.09 -15.84
CA ASP A 167 4.72 10.70 -14.69
C ASP A 167 5.21 9.59 -13.74
N ILE A 168 6.50 9.30 -13.79
CA ILE A 168 7.16 8.45 -12.80
C ILE A 168 7.52 9.35 -11.63
N VAL A 169 6.82 9.19 -10.51
CA VAL A 169 7.15 9.87 -9.26
C VAL A 169 7.79 8.88 -8.32
N THR A 170 9.11 8.95 -8.18
CA THR A 170 9.83 8.22 -7.14
C THR A 170 9.90 9.08 -5.89
N LEU A 171 9.23 8.66 -4.82
CA LEU A 171 9.24 9.32 -3.52
C LEU A 171 10.01 8.44 -2.52
N SER A 172 11.23 8.84 -2.20
CA SER A 172 11.98 8.25 -1.09
C SER A 172 11.86 9.13 0.14
N LEU A 173 11.26 8.61 1.21
CA LEU A 173 11.10 9.30 2.49
C LEU A 173 12.01 8.64 3.51
N ILE A 174 13.13 9.30 3.83
CA ILE A 174 14.00 8.91 4.95
C ILE A 174 13.57 9.72 6.17
N HIS A 175 13.01 9.05 7.17
CA HIS A 175 12.82 9.61 8.51
C HIS A 175 13.90 9.08 9.45
N ILE A 176 14.68 9.99 10.01
CA ILE A 176 15.61 9.73 11.11
C ILE A 176 14.96 10.16 12.41
#